data_d18a1c1eedf6ca4968342cb101e5b76a
#
_entry.id   d18a1c1eedf6ca4968342cb101e5b76a
#
_cell.length_a   1.000
_cell.length_b   1.000
_cell.length_c   1.000
_cell.angle_alpha   90.00
_cell.angle_beta   90.00
_cell.angle_gamma   90.00
#
_symmetry.space_group_name_H-M   'P 1'
#
loop_
_entity.id
_entity.type
_entity.pdbx_description
1 polymer ?
#
loop_
_entity_poly.entity_id
_entity_poly.type
_entity_poly.pdbx_seq_one_letter_code
_entity_poly.pdbx_strand_id
1 'polypeptide(L)'
;MNIDAGRANRRILIVDDTASIHEDFRKILCAEAQGEKSLDSLEETLFGTAAPVRQAFVLDSAYQGEEALELVNKALAQQSPYAMVFIDMRMPPGWDGLQTIEELWNVDPNLQIALCTAYSDYSFEAIEARLKYNDQLLILKKPFDHLEIRQMASALTWKWQLAQDVALKVIDLERTIEERVQELLKVSHLLQYDALTDLPNSTLLGDRLSQAIALGRRHETQLAVIFIGLDRFKRVNSALGYPVGDEVLQQVSHSLMEAVRESDSVFRYGSDQFVILLNDIQQPQHIAQKLLNAISVTRHVAGHDLSVTASLGISTYPNDSGSAVELIKHAETAMHNSKEQGPNDFRFYTEDMNLHAQHQQGLESAIRQALERDEFVLHYQPKLDLKSGRIVGAEALIRWFQPRSGWVGPAEFIPVAEDSGLIVPLTQWVLRRACEQAQAWSEMGLPPLCMSVNIS
;
A
#
# COMPACT_ATOMS: atom_id res chain seq x y z
N MET A 1 -31.05 -4.05 16.50
CA MET A 1 -29.89 -4.61 17.22
C MET A 1 -30.44 -5.71 18.13
N ASN A 2 -30.56 -6.93 17.63
CA ASN A 2 -31.02 -8.08 18.43
C ASN A 2 -29.86 -8.51 19.32
N ILE A 3 -29.85 -8.07 20.56
CA ILE A 3 -28.97 -8.58 21.60
C ILE A 3 -29.55 -9.92 21.99
N ASP A 4 -28.78 -10.99 21.74
CA ASP A 4 -29.15 -12.36 21.95
C ASP A 4 -29.44 -12.60 23.47
N ALA A 5 -30.71 -12.54 23.86
CA ALA A 5 -31.15 -12.68 25.25
C ALA A 5 -30.78 -14.06 25.88
N GLY A 6 -30.22 -14.97 25.10
CA GLY A 6 -29.76 -16.30 25.52
C GLY A 6 -28.36 -16.34 26.14
N ARG A 7 -27.60 -15.24 26.11
CA ARG A 7 -26.19 -15.19 26.61
C ARG A 7 -25.98 -14.38 27.88
N ALA A 8 -27.02 -13.79 28.47
CA ALA A 8 -26.83 -12.97 29.67
C ALA A 8 -26.39 -13.85 30.86
N ASN A 9 -25.30 -13.41 31.52
CA ASN A 9 -24.90 -14.05 32.77
C ASN A 9 -25.95 -13.80 33.88
N ARG A 10 -26.54 -14.84 34.39
CA ARG A 10 -27.59 -14.82 35.42
C ARG A 10 -27.14 -15.43 36.74
N ARG A 11 -25.85 -15.65 36.95
CA ARG A 11 -25.34 -16.16 38.19
C ARG A 11 -25.29 -15.08 39.24
N ILE A 12 -25.96 -15.36 40.36
CA ILE A 12 -26.06 -14.45 41.50
C ILE A 12 -25.61 -15.22 42.75
N LEU A 13 -24.81 -14.59 43.56
CA LEU A 13 -24.42 -15.10 44.87
C LEU A 13 -25.25 -14.39 45.95
N ILE A 14 -25.72 -15.12 46.93
CA ILE A 14 -26.40 -14.57 48.10
C ILE A 14 -25.50 -14.80 49.30
N VAL A 15 -25.24 -13.76 50.10
CA VAL A 15 -24.39 -13.81 51.29
C VAL A 15 -25.21 -13.27 52.46
N ASP A 16 -25.68 -14.16 53.32
CA ASP A 16 -26.49 -13.83 54.47
C ASP A 16 -26.34 -14.98 55.50
N ASP A 17 -26.17 -14.72 56.80
CA ASP A 17 -25.97 -15.73 57.81
C ASP A 17 -27.28 -16.49 58.14
N THR A 18 -28.40 -16.09 57.61
CA THR A 18 -29.75 -16.60 57.92
C THR A 18 -30.28 -17.49 56.80
N ALA A 19 -30.42 -18.79 57.03
CA ALA A 19 -30.83 -19.77 56.04
C ALA A 19 -32.21 -19.47 55.41
N SER A 20 -33.16 -18.91 56.16
CA SER A 20 -34.49 -18.57 55.66
C SER A 20 -34.43 -17.47 54.57
N ILE A 21 -33.49 -16.56 54.63
CA ILE A 21 -33.31 -15.50 53.62
C ILE A 21 -32.89 -16.13 52.27
N HIS A 22 -32.01 -17.12 52.26
CA HIS A 22 -31.61 -17.83 51.05
C HIS A 22 -32.79 -18.55 50.39
N GLU A 23 -33.68 -19.13 51.20
CA GLU A 23 -34.89 -19.79 50.70
C GLU A 23 -35.86 -18.78 50.07
N ASP A 24 -36.02 -17.59 50.68
CA ASP A 24 -36.89 -16.54 50.17
C ASP A 24 -36.32 -15.95 48.85
N PHE A 25 -35.02 -15.69 48.75
CA PHE A 25 -34.41 -15.32 47.48
C PHE A 25 -34.56 -16.36 46.38
N ARG A 26 -34.46 -17.67 46.72
CA ARG A 26 -34.71 -18.75 45.76
C ARG A 26 -36.16 -18.80 45.27
N LYS A 27 -37.14 -18.61 46.18
CA LYS A 27 -38.55 -18.52 45.79
C LYS A 27 -38.80 -17.32 44.87
N ILE A 28 -38.16 -16.17 45.13
CA ILE A 28 -38.35 -14.91 44.36
C ILE A 28 -37.67 -14.97 43.00
N LEU A 29 -36.42 -15.45 42.91
CA LEU A 29 -35.58 -15.37 41.72
C LEU A 29 -35.57 -16.64 40.86
N CYS A 30 -35.79 -17.84 41.46
CA CYS A 30 -35.81 -19.11 40.75
C CYS A 30 -37.23 -19.66 40.48
N ALA A 31 -38.29 -19.05 41.04
CA ALA A 31 -39.64 -19.50 40.75
C ALA A 31 -39.95 -19.31 39.26
N GLU A 32 -40.12 -20.39 38.54
CA GLU A 32 -40.78 -20.33 37.25
C GLU A 32 -42.18 -19.72 37.46
N ALA A 33 -42.53 -18.80 36.59
CA ALA A 33 -43.83 -18.13 36.59
C ALA A 33 -44.95 -19.18 36.30
N GLN A 34 -45.35 -19.95 37.31
CA GLN A 34 -46.43 -20.92 37.18
C GLN A 34 -47.82 -20.29 37.07
N GLY A 35 -47.93 -18.94 37.28
CA GLY A 35 -49.20 -18.19 37.20
C GLY A 35 -49.41 -17.39 35.92
N GLU A 36 -48.35 -17.10 35.14
CA GLU A 36 -48.44 -16.21 33.96
C GLU A 36 -48.55 -16.94 32.62
N LYS A 37 -48.41 -18.28 32.59
CA LYS A 37 -48.54 -19.08 31.35
C LYS A 37 -49.92 -18.92 30.64
N SER A 38 -50.93 -18.46 31.31
CA SER A 38 -52.25 -18.24 30.68
C SER A 38 -52.37 -16.83 30.00
N LEU A 39 -51.63 -15.85 30.46
CA LEU A 39 -51.62 -14.51 29.87
C LEU A 39 -50.64 -14.43 28.70
N ASP A 40 -49.41 -14.95 28.83
CA ASP A 40 -48.42 -15.01 27.76
C ASP A 40 -48.91 -15.82 26.53
N SER A 41 -49.66 -16.91 26.75
CA SER A 41 -50.25 -17.68 25.65
C SER A 41 -51.41 -16.96 24.95
N LEU A 42 -52.10 -16.04 25.64
CA LEU A 42 -53.13 -15.19 25.07
C LEU A 42 -52.52 -13.99 24.28
N GLU A 43 -51.43 -13.40 24.75
CA GLU A 43 -50.71 -12.38 24.04
C GLU A 43 -50.01 -12.92 22.78
N GLU A 44 -49.41 -14.12 22.82
CA GLU A 44 -48.84 -14.81 21.67
C GLU A 44 -49.91 -15.10 20.58
N THR A 45 -51.11 -15.43 21.00
CA THR A 45 -52.25 -15.71 20.10
C THR A 45 -52.83 -14.42 19.48
N LEU A 46 -52.74 -13.29 20.18
CA LEU A 46 -53.33 -12.02 19.77
C LEU A 46 -52.38 -11.09 19.01
N PHE A 47 -51.10 -11.14 19.31
CA PHE A 47 -50.12 -10.16 18.78
C PHE A 47 -48.95 -10.77 17.99
N GLY A 48 -48.83 -12.11 17.89
CA GLY A 48 -47.88 -12.79 17.03
C GLY A 48 -46.40 -12.60 17.39
N THR A 49 -46.10 -12.09 18.58
CA THR A 49 -44.72 -11.92 19.08
C THR A 49 -44.50 -12.90 20.24
N ALA A 50 -43.60 -13.85 20.05
CA ALA A 50 -43.15 -14.72 21.14
C ALA A 50 -42.62 -13.86 22.29
N ALA A 51 -43.25 -13.98 23.46
CA ALA A 51 -42.73 -13.32 24.67
C ALA A 51 -41.32 -13.82 24.95
N PRO A 52 -40.35 -12.96 25.31
CA PRO A 52 -39.00 -13.40 25.58
C PRO A 52 -39.03 -14.42 26.73
N VAL A 53 -38.53 -15.62 26.48
CA VAL A 53 -38.44 -16.67 27.50
C VAL A 53 -37.67 -16.14 28.68
N ARG A 54 -38.33 -15.83 29.78
CA ARG A 54 -37.74 -15.36 31.03
C ARG A 54 -36.96 -16.53 31.64
N GLN A 55 -35.64 -16.59 31.36
CA GLN A 55 -34.76 -17.58 31.99
C GLN A 55 -34.60 -17.27 33.48
N ALA A 56 -34.65 -18.29 34.32
CA ALA A 56 -34.44 -18.18 35.76
C ALA A 56 -32.99 -17.79 36.09
N PHE A 57 -32.81 -17.13 37.24
CA PHE A 57 -31.46 -16.87 37.76
C PHE A 57 -30.86 -18.14 38.35
N VAL A 58 -29.54 -18.26 38.30
CA VAL A 58 -28.75 -19.32 38.94
C VAL A 58 -28.19 -18.76 40.25
N LEU A 59 -28.62 -19.33 41.36
CA LEU A 59 -28.28 -18.85 42.70
C LEU A 59 -27.33 -19.78 43.41
N ASP A 60 -26.21 -19.23 43.87
CA ASP A 60 -25.34 -19.87 44.87
C ASP A 60 -25.47 -19.15 46.21
N SER A 61 -25.14 -19.82 47.28
CA SER A 61 -25.30 -19.32 48.67
C SER A 61 -23.99 -19.40 49.43
N ALA A 62 -23.68 -18.33 50.16
CA ALA A 62 -22.61 -18.27 51.16
C ALA A 62 -23.21 -17.75 52.47
N TYR A 63 -22.79 -18.27 53.57
CA TYR A 63 -23.30 -17.89 54.90
C TYR A 63 -22.37 -16.90 55.65
N GLN A 64 -21.18 -16.69 55.14
CA GLN A 64 -20.19 -15.75 55.67
C GLN A 64 -19.38 -15.07 54.52
N GLY A 65 -18.76 -13.93 54.81
CA GLY A 65 -17.97 -13.17 53.82
C GLY A 65 -16.78 -13.94 53.27
N GLU A 66 -16.06 -14.69 54.09
CA GLU A 66 -14.94 -15.53 53.67
C GLU A 66 -15.37 -16.62 52.71
N GLU A 67 -16.52 -17.28 52.94
CA GLU A 67 -17.11 -18.29 52.03
C GLU A 67 -17.49 -17.66 50.69
N ALA A 68 -18.03 -16.44 50.74
CA ALA A 68 -18.35 -15.70 49.50
C ALA A 68 -17.11 -15.44 48.66
N LEU A 69 -15.98 -15.02 49.28
CA LEU A 69 -14.72 -14.81 48.60
C LEU A 69 -14.17 -16.09 47.98
N GLU A 70 -14.26 -17.23 48.67
CA GLU A 70 -13.84 -18.52 48.11
C GLU A 70 -14.66 -18.89 46.86
N LEU A 71 -16.00 -18.70 46.93
CA LEU A 71 -16.90 -18.98 45.81
C LEU A 71 -16.66 -18.08 44.60
N VAL A 72 -16.39 -16.79 44.83
CA VAL A 72 -16.07 -15.84 43.74
C VAL A 72 -14.74 -16.20 43.10
N ASN A 73 -13.70 -16.49 43.88
CA ASN A 73 -12.41 -16.95 43.36
C ASN A 73 -12.52 -18.23 42.54
N LYS A 74 -13.29 -19.20 43.01
CA LYS A 74 -13.56 -20.45 42.30
C LYS A 74 -14.33 -20.21 40.99
N ALA A 75 -15.30 -19.31 40.98
CA ALA A 75 -16.10 -18.97 39.82
C ALA A 75 -15.24 -18.29 38.75
N LEU A 76 -14.34 -17.38 39.13
CA LEU A 76 -13.37 -16.74 38.24
C LEU A 76 -12.40 -17.75 37.63
N ALA A 77 -11.85 -18.66 38.45
CA ALA A 77 -10.95 -19.72 37.97
C ALA A 77 -11.63 -20.67 36.97
N GLN A 78 -12.93 -20.87 37.08
CA GLN A 78 -13.75 -21.68 36.18
C GLN A 78 -14.29 -20.90 34.97
N GLN A 79 -13.89 -19.63 34.77
CA GLN A 79 -14.42 -18.75 33.73
C GLN A 79 -15.96 -18.63 33.73
N SER A 80 -16.56 -18.71 34.90
CA SER A 80 -17.99 -18.60 35.11
C SER A 80 -18.30 -17.65 36.28
N PRO A 81 -17.97 -16.35 36.15
CA PRO A 81 -18.08 -15.36 37.21
C PRO A 81 -19.53 -15.15 37.63
N TYR A 82 -19.72 -14.59 38.82
CA TYR A 82 -21.01 -14.05 39.22
C TYR A 82 -21.24 -12.68 38.59
N ALA A 83 -22.45 -12.39 38.14
CA ALA A 83 -22.81 -11.07 37.60
C ALA A 83 -23.11 -10.10 38.74
N MET A 84 -23.68 -10.59 39.83
CA MET A 84 -23.98 -9.79 41.00
C MET A 84 -24.01 -10.63 42.28
N VAL A 85 -23.92 -9.91 43.41
CA VAL A 85 -24.01 -10.48 44.75
C VAL A 85 -25.02 -9.68 45.59
N PHE A 86 -25.90 -10.35 46.31
CA PHE A 86 -26.65 -9.77 47.43
C PHE A 86 -25.88 -10.06 48.72
N ILE A 87 -25.59 -9.03 49.53
CA ILE A 87 -24.80 -9.16 50.74
C ILE A 87 -25.51 -8.54 51.92
N ASP A 88 -25.70 -9.28 53.01
CA ASP A 88 -26.21 -8.71 54.22
C ASP A 88 -25.19 -7.87 54.94
N MET A 89 -25.67 -6.78 55.56
CA MET A 89 -24.81 -5.85 56.30
C MET A 89 -24.17 -6.50 57.52
N ARG A 90 -24.91 -7.37 58.23
CA ARG A 90 -24.47 -7.99 59.52
C ARG A 90 -24.49 -9.52 59.43
N MET A 91 -23.32 -10.09 59.50
CA MET A 91 -23.12 -11.52 59.42
C MET A 91 -22.20 -12.04 60.53
N PRO A 92 -22.58 -11.89 61.84
CA PRO A 92 -21.74 -12.40 62.91
C PRO A 92 -21.61 -13.94 62.85
N PRO A 93 -20.46 -14.54 63.25
CA PRO A 93 -19.28 -13.91 63.87
C PRO A 93 -18.18 -13.44 62.91
N GLY A 94 -18.39 -13.56 61.57
CA GLY A 94 -17.41 -13.24 60.50
C GLY A 94 -17.34 -11.77 60.07
N TRP A 95 -16.99 -11.55 58.81
CA TRP A 95 -16.88 -10.21 58.22
C TRP A 95 -18.25 -9.54 58.15
N ASP A 96 -18.24 -8.20 58.33
CA ASP A 96 -19.44 -7.42 57.98
C ASP A 96 -19.62 -7.25 56.45
N GLY A 97 -20.79 -6.77 56.05
CA GLY A 97 -21.10 -6.58 54.61
C GLY A 97 -20.12 -5.65 53.90
N LEU A 98 -19.62 -4.58 54.58
CA LEU A 98 -18.70 -3.63 53.97
C LEU A 98 -17.31 -4.23 53.76
N GLN A 99 -16.80 -4.96 54.72
CA GLN A 99 -15.55 -5.68 54.56
C GLN A 99 -15.62 -6.75 53.48
N THR A 100 -16.73 -7.48 53.44
CA THR A 100 -16.98 -8.47 52.37
C THR A 100 -16.96 -7.81 50.97
N ILE A 101 -17.58 -6.65 50.80
CA ILE A 101 -17.59 -5.91 49.53
C ILE A 101 -16.16 -5.50 49.14
N GLU A 102 -15.38 -4.94 50.08
CA GLU A 102 -14.00 -4.53 49.81
C GLU A 102 -13.17 -5.70 49.28
N GLU A 103 -13.25 -6.86 49.93
CA GLU A 103 -12.48 -8.05 49.53
C GLU A 103 -12.97 -8.66 48.20
N LEU A 104 -14.29 -8.65 47.93
CA LEU A 104 -14.82 -9.12 46.67
C LEU A 104 -14.42 -8.24 45.50
N TRP A 105 -14.43 -6.89 45.65
CA TRP A 105 -13.97 -5.98 44.58
C TRP A 105 -12.45 -5.97 44.38
N ASN A 106 -11.65 -6.36 45.38
CA ASN A 106 -10.21 -6.58 45.19
C ASN A 106 -9.95 -7.74 44.20
N VAL A 107 -10.86 -8.73 44.12
CA VAL A 107 -10.72 -9.91 43.26
C VAL A 107 -11.50 -9.76 41.94
N ASP A 108 -12.70 -9.20 41.98
CA ASP A 108 -13.54 -8.93 40.82
C ASP A 108 -14.05 -7.47 40.84
N PRO A 109 -13.31 -6.53 40.28
CA PRO A 109 -13.69 -5.13 40.25
C PRO A 109 -14.97 -4.83 39.46
N ASN A 110 -15.46 -5.77 38.66
CA ASN A 110 -16.66 -5.60 37.83
C ASN A 110 -17.93 -6.16 38.47
N LEU A 111 -17.80 -6.83 39.63
CA LEU A 111 -18.91 -7.47 40.31
C LEU A 111 -19.93 -6.44 40.77
N GLN A 112 -21.20 -6.65 40.41
CA GLN A 112 -22.30 -5.77 40.85
C GLN A 112 -22.77 -6.20 42.23
N ILE A 113 -23.01 -5.28 43.14
CA ILE A 113 -23.36 -5.59 44.54
C ILE A 113 -24.66 -4.93 44.96
N ALA A 114 -25.52 -5.69 45.62
CA ALA A 114 -26.69 -5.21 46.32
C ALA A 114 -26.49 -5.44 47.81
N LEU A 115 -26.27 -4.37 48.57
CA LEU A 115 -26.09 -4.42 50.03
C LEU A 115 -27.45 -4.38 50.72
N CYS A 116 -27.78 -5.44 51.46
CA CYS A 116 -29.01 -5.55 52.21
C CYS A 116 -28.82 -5.03 53.64
N THR A 117 -29.63 -4.04 54.07
CA THR A 117 -29.41 -3.34 55.36
C THR A 117 -30.74 -3.10 56.10
N ALA A 118 -30.75 -3.15 57.42
CA ALA A 118 -31.84 -2.68 58.27
C ALA A 118 -31.73 -1.20 58.56
N TYR A 119 -32.83 -0.57 58.97
CA TYR A 119 -32.96 0.89 59.20
C TYR A 119 -31.98 1.47 60.22
N SER A 120 -31.29 0.60 61.02
CA SER A 120 -30.45 1.01 62.15
C SER A 120 -28.94 0.75 61.99
N ASP A 121 -28.51 0.27 60.80
CA ASP A 121 -27.17 -0.30 60.72
C ASP A 121 -26.04 0.71 60.50
N TYR A 122 -26.15 1.55 59.50
CA TYR A 122 -25.17 2.61 59.18
C TYR A 122 -25.86 3.75 58.46
N SER A 123 -25.35 4.98 58.63
CA SER A 123 -25.82 6.08 57.78
C SER A 123 -25.27 5.94 56.35
N PHE A 124 -26.03 6.46 55.38
CA PHE A 124 -25.63 6.40 53.97
C PHE A 124 -24.24 7.05 53.76
N GLU A 125 -23.99 8.16 54.46
CA GLU A 125 -22.70 8.86 54.41
C GLU A 125 -21.53 8.01 54.91
N ALA A 126 -21.74 7.10 55.87
CA ALA A 126 -20.70 6.22 56.39
C ALA A 126 -20.35 5.10 55.41
N ILE A 127 -21.35 4.59 54.65
CA ILE A 127 -21.16 3.60 53.57
C ILE A 127 -20.40 4.23 52.41
N GLU A 128 -20.83 5.43 51.98
CA GLU A 128 -20.23 6.17 50.91
C GLU A 128 -18.76 6.56 51.19
N ALA A 129 -18.48 7.00 52.39
CA ALA A 129 -17.12 7.37 52.82
C ALA A 129 -16.15 6.17 52.82
N ARG A 130 -16.63 4.95 53.13
CA ARG A 130 -15.82 3.74 53.19
C ARG A 130 -15.59 3.10 51.83
N LEU A 131 -16.64 2.97 51.03
CA LEU A 131 -16.61 2.24 49.75
C LEU A 131 -16.28 3.11 48.54
N LYS A 132 -16.03 4.44 48.71
CA LYS A 132 -15.84 5.45 47.66
C LYS A 132 -16.92 5.27 46.58
N TYR A 133 -17.91 6.13 46.56
CA TYR A 133 -19.08 6.06 45.64
C TYR A 133 -18.77 5.29 44.37
N ASN A 134 -19.40 4.10 44.24
CA ASN A 134 -19.21 3.21 43.09
C ASN A 134 -20.59 2.90 42.51
N ASP A 135 -20.74 3.12 41.22
CA ASP A 135 -21.96 2.85 40.47
C ASP A 135 -22.35 1.35 40.42
N GLN A 136 -21.47 0.48 40.93
CA GLN A 136 -21.68 -0.98 41.06
C GLN A 136 -22.37 -1.38 42.38
N LEU A 137 -22.62 -0.44 43.30
CA LEU A 137 -23.27 -0.67 44.57
C LEU A 137 -24.70 -0.14 44.57
N LEU A 138 -25.66 -0.99 44.88
CA LEU A 138 -27.00 -0.59 45.24
C LEU A 138 -27.30 -1.00 46.68
N ILE A 139 -28.16 -0.24 47.35
CA ILE A 139 -28.60 -0.50 48.73
C ILE A 139 -30.05 -0.96 48.71
N LEU A 140 -30.32 -2.13 49.32
CA LEU A 140 -31.63 -2.72 49.46
C LEU A 140 -32.02 -2.73 50.95
N LYS A 141 -33.11 -2.08 51.30
CA LYS A 141 -33.60 -1.99 52.70
C LYS A 141 -34.48 -3.15 53.10
N LYS A 142 -34.21 -3.77 54.27
CA LYS A 142 -35.09 -4.77 54.89
C LYS A 142 -36.26 -4.08 55.60
N PRO A 143 -37.52 -4.62 55.51
CA PRO A 143 -37.96 -5.80 54.77
C PRO A 143 -38.08 -5.54 53.28
N PHE A 144 -37.67 -6.51 52.43
CA PHE A 144 -37.67 -6.37 50.99
C PHE A 144 -39.04 -6.63 50.37
N ASP A 145 -39.37 -5.93 49.27
CA ASP A 145 -40.40 -6.29 48.34
C ASP A 145 -39.86 -7.33 47.31
N HIS A 146 -40.65 -8.30 46.97
CA HIS A 146 -40.30 -9.33 45.95
C HIS A 146 -40.01 -8.66 44.58
N LEU A 147 -40.74 -7.59 44.24
CA LEU A 147 -40.55 -6.86 42.99
C LEU A 147 -39.20 -6.12 42.96
N GLU A 148 -38.84 -5.48 44.09
CA GLU A 148 -37.54 -4.76 44.21
C GLU A 148 -36.35 -5.73 44.01
N ILE A 149 -36.36 -6.91 44.63
CA ILE A 149 -35.33 -7.94 44.46
C ILE A 149 -35.20 -8.34 42.99
N ARG A 150 -36.31 -8.63 42.31
CA ARG A 150 -36.33 -9.05 40.89
C ARG A 150 -35.85 -7.95 39.97
N GLN A 151 -36.27 -6.71 40.17
CA GLN A 151 -35.84 -5.56 39.36
C GLN A 151 -34.35 -5.31 39.52
N MET A 152 -33.86 -5.34 40.77
CA MET A 152 -32.44 -5.15 41.07
C MET A 152 -31.57 -6.26 40.46
N ALA A 153 -31.97 -7.51 40.64
CA ALA A 153 -31.26 -8.64 40.02
C ALA A 153 -31.22 -8.52 38.50
N SER A 154 -32.33 -8.15 37.86
CA SER A 154 -32.37 -7.95 36.42
C SER A 154 -31.51 -6.75 35.96
N ALA A 155 -31.58 -5.62 36.65
CA ALA A 155 -30.85 -4.43 36.30
C ALA A 155 -29.33 -4.62 36.45
N LEU A 156 -28.88 -5.18 37.59
CA LEU A 156 -27.46 -5.35 37.88
C LEU A 156 -26.81 -6.44 37.02
N THR A 157 -27.49 -7.58 36.79
CA THR A 157 -26.95 -8.61 35.88
C THR A 157 -26.90 -8.11 34.45
N TRP A 158 -27.88 -7.29 33.98
CA TRP A 158 -27.82 -6.63 32.69
C TRP A 158 -26.68 -5.61 32.59
N LYS A 159 -26.49 -4.78 33.62
CA LYS A 159 -25.39 -3.82 33.66
C LYS A 159 -24.02 -4.51 33.58
N TRP A 160 -23.85 -5.62 34.33
CA TRP A 160 -22.65 -6.45 34.26
C TRP A 160 -22.41 -6.96 32.83
N GLN A 161 -23.43 -7.55 32.22
CA GLN A 161 -23.34 -8.10 30.85
C GLN A 161 -22.95 -7.00 29.85
N LEU A 162 -23.60 -5.84 29.95
CA LEU A 162 -23.31 -4.72 29.05
C LEU A 162 -21.83 -4.25 29.19
N ALA A 163 -21.31 -4.20 30.40
CA ALA A 163 -19.92 -3.83 30.65
C ALA A 163 -18.95 -4.86 30.00
N GLN A 164 -19.24 -6.14 30.10
CA GLN A 164 -18.44 -7.19 29.44
C GLN A 164 -18.51 -7.10 27.93
N ASP A 165 -19.71 -6.93 27.37
CA ASP A 165 -19.90 -6.80 25.92
C ASP A 165 -19.18 -5.57 25.35
N VAL A 166 -19.19 -4.46 26.07
CA VAL A 166 -18.47 -3.24 25.69
C VAL A 166 -16.95 -3.50 25.74
N ALA A 167 -16.44 -4.11 26.80
CA ALA A 167 -15.00 -4.41 26.93
C ALA A 167 -14.52 -5.32 25.78
N LEU A 168 -15.27 -6.36 25.46
CA LEU A 168 -14.94 -7.24 24.33
C LEU A 168 -14.96 -6.50 22.99
N LYS A 169 -15.94 -5.63 22.76
CA LYS A 169 -16.01 -4.82 21.54
C LYS A 169 -14.87 -3.81 21.42
N VAL A 170 -14.43 -3.22 22.52
CA VAL A 170 -13.28 -2.30 22.52
C VAL A 170 -12.03 -3.04 22.07
N ILE A 171 -11.75 -4.22 22.63
CA ILE A 171 -10.59 -5.04 22.25
C ILE A 171 -10.64 -5.43 20.76
N ASP A 172 -11.82 -5.84 20.25
CA ASP A 172 -11.98 -6.21 18.84
C ASP A 172 -11.81 -5.01 17.91
N LEU A 173 -12.31 -3.84 18.32
CA LEU A 173 -12.16 -2.60 17.59
C LEU A 173 -10.70 -2.13 17.53
N GLU A 174 -9.98 -2.19 18.65
CA GLU A 174 -8.55 -1.85 18.72
C GLU A 174 -7.73 -2.73 17.76
N ARG A 175 -7.99 -4.04 17.76
CA ARG A 175 -7.33 -4.97 16.82
C ARG A 175 -7.65 -4.61 15.37
N THR A 176 -8.93 -4.33 15.06
CA THR A 176 -9.34 -3.96 13.70
C THR A 176 -8.69 -2.66 13.24
N ILE A 177 -8.57 -1.66 14.13
CA ILE A 177 -7.88 -0.40 13.82
C ILE A 177 -6.41 -0.67 13.52
N GLU A 178 -5.73 -1.48 14.32
CA GLU A 178 -4.32 -1.81 14.12
C GLU A 178 -4.08 -2.52 12.78
N GLU A 179 -4.92 -3.50 12.42
CA GLU A 179 -4.89 -4.18 11.12
C GLU A 179 -5.08 -3.19 9.95
N ARG A 180 -6.04 -2.26 10.06
CA ARG A 180 -6.30 -1.24 9.03
C ARG A 180 -5.19 -0.22 8.91
N VAL A 181 -4.58 0.20 9.99
CA VAL A 181 -3.42 1.10 9.97
C VAL A 181 -2.25 0.44 9.22
N GLN A 182 -1.95 -0.82 9.51
CA GLN A 182 -0.90 -1.57 8.81
C GLN A 182 -1.20 -1.72 7.32
N GLU A 183 -2.44 -1.98 6.94
CA GLU A 183 -2.86 -2.05 5.54
C GLU A 183 -2.68 -0.71 4.82
N LEU A 184 -3.10 0.39 5.45
CA LEU A 184 -2.95 1.74 4.90
C LEU A 184 -1.48 2.14 4.73
N LEU A 185 -0.61 1.79 5.69
CA LEU A 185 0.82 2.05 5.59
C LEU A 185 1.44 1.31 4.40
N LYS A 186 1.06 0.03 4.17
CA LYS A 186 1.51 -0.74 3.00
C LYS A 186 1.04 -0.12 1.69
N VAL A 187 -0.23 0.28 1.61
CA VAL A 187 -0.78 0.93 0.40
C VAL A 187 -0.08 2.27 0.15
N SER A 188 0.12 3.07 1.18
CA SER A 188 0.85 4.35 1.07
C SER A 188 2.28 4.14 0.59
N HIS A 189 2.98 3.12 1.09
CA HIS A 189 4.32 2.77 0.63
C HIS A 189 4.33 2.39 -0.85
N LEU A 190 3.42 1.51 -1.30
CA LEU A 190 3.31 1.10 -2.70
C LEU A 190 2.97 2.25 -3.66
N LEU A 191 2.27 3.29 -3.19
CA LEU A 191 1.98 4.48 -3.99
C LEU A 191 3.19 5.40 -4.19
N GLN A 192 4.20 5.32 -3.33
CA GLN A 192 5.34 6.22 -3.30
C GLN A 192 6.68 5.55 -3.60
N TYR A 193 6.76 4.22 -3.51
CA TYR A 193 7.97 3.43 -3.71
C TYR A 193 7.79 2.36 -4.78
N ASP A 194 8.88 2.01 -5.43
CA ASP A 194 8.94 0.94 -6.42
C ASP A 194 9.03 -0.42 -5.72
N ALA A 195 8.12 -1.34 -6.04
CA ALA A 195 7.99 -2.64 -5.37
C ALA A 195 9.21 -3.57 -5.57
N LEU A 196 10.01 -3.38 -6.64
CA LEU A 196 11.18 -4.21 -6.94
C LEU A 196 12.43 -3.73 -6.21
N THR A 197 12.68 -2.43 -6.20
CA THR A 197 13.94 -1.82 -5.75
C THR A 197 13.82 -1.10 -4.41
N ASP A 198 12.60 -0.91 -3.92
CA ASP A 198 12.27 -0.14 -2.71
C ASP A 198 12.73 1.34 -2.78
N LEU A 199 13.08 1.81 -3.97
CA LEU A 199 13.38 3.21 -4.20
C LEU A 199 12.11 4.04 -4.30
N PRO A 200 12.14 5.33 -3.92
CA PRO A 200 11.09 6.27 -4.26
C PRO A 200 10.76 6.24 -5.75
N ASN A 201 9.47 6.28 -6.09
CA ASN A 201 9.01 6.23 -7.48
C ASN A 201 8.91 7.62 -8.13
N SER A 202 8.44 7.68 -9.37
CA SER A 202 8.28 8.92 -10.13
C SER A 202 7.27 9.90 -9.49
N THR A 203 6.28 9.42 -8.75
CA THR A 203 5.33 10.28 -8.03
C THR A 203 6.03 11.05 -6.94
N LEU A 204 6.81 10.36 -6.10
CA LEU A 204 7.56 11.00 -5.02
C LEU A 204 8.71 11.89 -5.55
N LEU A 205 9.27 11.58 -6.73
CA LEU A 205 10.24 12.43 -7.42
C LEU A 205 9.67 13.82 -7.69
N GLY A 206 8.45 13.90 -8.27
CA GLY A 206 7.82 15.18 -8.60
C GLY A 206 7.61 16.07 -7.38
N ASP A 207 7.15 15.48 -6.28
CA ASP A 207 6.94 16.20 -5.02
C ASP A 207 8.27 16.68 -4.41
N ARG A 208 9.28 15.80 -4.31
CA ARG A 208 10.57 16.14 -3.73
C ARG A 208 11.32 17.19 -4.57
N LEU A 209 11.29 17.06 -5.89
CA LEU A 209 11.94 18.04 -6.77
C LEU A 209 11.26 19.42 -6.66
N SER A 210 9.93 19.46 -6.60
CA SER A 210 9.19 20.71 -6.40
C SER A 210 9.54 21.38 -5.05
N GLN A 211 9.68 20.60 -3.99
CA GLN A 211 10.12 21.09 -2.69
C GLN A 211 11.58 21.57 -2.72
N ALA A 212 12.47 20.81 -3.38
CA ALA A 212 13.89 21.20 -3.52
C ALA A 212 14.04 22.50 -4.30
N ILE A 213 13.29 22.71 -5.38
CA ILE A 213 13.26 23.98 -6.14
C ILE A 213 12.79 25.13 -5.26
N ALA A 214 11.74 24.94 -4.46
CA ALA A 214 11.23 25.98 -3.56
C ALA A 214 12.27 26.38 -2.49
N LEU A 215 13.01 25.40 -1.96
CA LEU A 215 14.11 25.62 -1.02
C LEU A 215 15.31 26.27 -1.71
N GLY A 216 15.70 25.77 -2.89
CA GLY A 216 16.79 26.32 -3.70
C GLY A 216 16.56 27.79 -4.08
N ARG A 217 15.30 28.14 -4.40
CA ARG A 217 14.90 29.54 -4.63
C ARG A 217 15.07 30.43 -3.41
N ARG A 218 14.82 29.89 -2.20
CA ARG A 218 14.94 30.67 -0.95
C ARG A 218 16.40 30.86 -0.52
N HIS A 219 17.25 29.86 -0.75
CA HIS A 219 18.62 29.83 -0.29
C HIS A 219 19.62 30.11 -1.38
N GLU A 220 19.17 30.42 -2.61
CA GLU A 220 19.99 30.66 -3.79
C GLU A 220 20.96 29.51 -4.11
N THR A 221 20.52 28.27 -3.84
CA THR A 221 21.29 27.05 -4.10
C THR A 221 20.92 26.45 -5.45
N GLN A 222 21.90 25.79 -6.07
CA GLN A 222 21.73 25.07 -7.31
C GLN A 222 21.39 23.58 -7.01
N LEU A 223 20.59 22.98 -7.86
CA LEU A 223 20.34 21.54 -7.84
C LEU A 223 20.48 20.97 -9.25
N ALA A 224 20.72 19.67 -9.33
CA ALA A 224 20.79 18.97 -10.59
C ALA A 224 19.90 17.72 -10.56
N VAL A 225 19.28 17.46 -11.71
CA VAL A 225 18.55 16.21 -11.97
C VAL A 225 19.40 15.39 -12.94
N ILE A 226 19.76 14.18 -12.56
CA ILE A 226 20.44 13.21 -13.42
C ILE A 226 19.47 12.11 -13.80
N PHE A 227 19.12 12.03 -15.07
CA PHE A 227 18.31 10.94 -15.62
C PHE A 227 19.22 9.84 -16.14
N ILE A 228 18.98 8.60 -15.75
CA ILE A 228 19.82 7.44 -16.01
C ILE A 228 19.00 6.40 -16.77
N GLY A 229 19.50 5.95 -17.91
CA GLY A 229 18.92 4.82 -18.62
C GLY A 229 19.96 3.74 -18.85
N LEU A 230 19.68 2.50 -18.43
CA LEU A 230 20.59 1.38 -18.66
C LEU A 230 20.68 1.05 -20.15
N ASP A 231 21.91 0.85 -20.62
CA ASP A 231 22.16 0.56 -22.03
C ASP A 231 21.82 -0.91 -22.34
N ARG A 232 21.05 -1.10 -23.42
CA ARG A 232 20.71 -2.46 -23.95
C ARG A 232 20.11 -3.40 -22.92
N PHE A 233 19.49 -2.91 -21.83
CA PHE A 233 18.92 -3.74 -20.76
C PHE A 233 17.86 -4.74 -21.28
N LYS A 234 17.12 -4.37 -22.32
CA LYS A 234 16.19 -5.27 -23.00
C LYS A 234 16.85 -6.57 -23.49
N ARG A 235 18.15 -6.53 -23.88
CA ARG A 235 18.89 -7.73 -24.29
C ARG A 235 19.14 -8.66 -23.11
N VAL A 236 19.39 -8.13 -21.91
CA VAL A 236 19.55 -8.94 -20.68
C VAL A 236 18.25 -9.70 -20.42
N ASN A 237 17.11 -9.00 -20.44
CA ASN A 237 15.81 -9.64 -20.25
C ASN A 237 15.48 -10.68 -21.33
N SER A 238 15.81 -10.39 -22.59
CA SER A 238 15.53 -11.31 -23.71
C SER A 238 16.42 -12.55 -23.71
N ALA A 239 17.66 -12.44 -23.23
CA ALA A 239 18.63 -13.54 -23.21
C ALA A 239 18.54 -14.40 -21.95
N LEU A 240 18.28 -13.80 -20.77
CA LEU A 240 18.39 -14.46 -19.47
C LEU A 240 17.07 -14.49 -18.67
N GLY A 241 16.02 -13.83 -19.18
CA GLY A 241 14.71 -13.75 -18.54
C GLY A 241 14.58 -12.59 -17.56
N TYR A 242 13.32 -12.22 -17.25
CA TYR A 242 12.98 -11.14 -16.35
C TYR A 242 13.54 -11.29 -14.92
N PRO A 243 13.57 -12.48 -14.29
CA PRO A 243 14.10 -12.62 -12.93
C PRO A 243 15.57 -12.19 -12.80
N VAL A 244 16.39 -12.47 -13.83
CA VAL A 244 17.80 -12.04 -13.86
C VAL A 244 17.89 -10.53 -14.04
N GLY A 245 17.04 -9.95 -14.89
CA GLY A 245 16.95 -8.51 -15.06
C GLY A 245 16.53 -7.79 -13.78
N ASP A 246 15.58 -8.34 -13.04
CA ASP A 246 15.10 -7.79 -11.77
C ASP A 246 16.24 -7.76 -10.73
N GLU A 247 17.03 -8.82 -10.63
CA GLU A 247 18.19 -8.85 -9.73
C GLU A 247 19.26 -7.84 -10.14
N VAL A 248 19.51 -7.68 -11.44
CA VAL A 248 20.42 -6.62 -11.95
C VAL A 248 19.93 -5.24 -11.54
N LEU A 249 18.62 -4.96 -11.67
CA LEU A 249 18.04 -3.68 -11.27
C LEU A 249 18.16 -3.41 -9.76
N GLN A 250 17.99 -4.44 -8.93
CA GLN A 250 18.18 -4.33 -7.47
C GLN A 250 19.65 -4.04 -7.12
N GLN A 251 20.60 -4.73 -7.76
CA GLN A 251 22.02 -4.47 -7.53
C GLN A 251 22.45 -3.11 -8.05
N VAL A 252 21.91 -2.64 -9.18
CA VAL A 252 22.16 -1.27 -9.70
C VAL A 252 21.60 -0.24 -8.72
N SER A 253 20.37 -0.43 -8.22
CA SER A 253 19.76 0.51 -7.27
C SER A 253 20.61 0.68 -6.01
N HIS A 254 21.13 -0.42 -5.48
CA HIS A 254 22.04 -0.40 -4.33
C HIS A 254 23.36 0.36 -4.63
N SER A 255 23.98 0.07 -5.78
CA SER A 255 25.18 0.80 -6.21
C SER A 255 24.96 2.30 -6.40
N LEU A 256 23.77 2.71 -6.87
CA LEU A 256 23.40 4.11 -7.01
C LEU A 256 23.25 4.79 -5.65
N MET A 257 22.60 4.13 -4.70
CA MET A 257 22.45 4.66 -3.33
C MET A 257 23.78 4.84 -2.62
N GLU A 258 24.73 3.92 -2.80
CA GLU A 258 26.08 4.03 -2.22
C GLU A 258 26.93 5.12 -2.90
N ALA A 259 26.61 5.45 -4.14
CA ALA A 259 27.37 6.44 -4.91
C ALA A 259 26.99 7.89 -4.59
N VAL A 260 25.82 8.15 -3.99
CA VAL A 260 25.32 9.49 -3.66
C VAL A 260 25.43 9.77 -2.15
N ARG A 261 25.22 11.02 -1.75
CA ARG A 261 25.21 11.44 -0.34
C ARG A 261 23.83 11.26 0.26
N GLU A 262 23.72 11.25 1.58
CA GLU A 262 22.45 11.18 2.31
C GLU A 262 21.49 12.35 1.97
N SER A 263 22.05 13.52 1.62
CA SER A 263 21.29 14.70 1.17
C SER A 263 20.68 14.56 -0.23
N ASP A 264 21.18 13.61 -1.03
CA ASP A 264 20.73 13.37 -2.39
C ASP A 264 19.65 12.28 -2.38
N SER A 265 18.91 12.16 -3.47
CA SER A 265 17.82 11.17 -3.55
C SER A 265 17.91 10.40 -4.86
N VAL A 266 17.76 9.07 -4.75
CA VAL A 266 17.70 8.15 -5.88
C VAL A 266 16.24 7.71 -6.05
N PHE A 267 15.75 7.70 -7.30
CA PHE A 267 14.38 7.34 -7.64
C PHE A 267 14.36 6.28 -8.73
N ARG A 268 13.40 5.39 -8.67
CA ARG A 268 13.04 4.51 -9.77
C ARG A 268 11.99 5.19 -10.65
N TYR A 269 12.34 5.51 -11.90
CA TYR A 269 11.42 6.23 -12.80
C TYR A 269 10.60 5.32 -13.70
N GLY A 270 11.20 4.26 -14.19
CA GLY A 270 10.56 3.29 -15.10
C GLY A 270 11.29 1.95 -15.17
N SER A 271 11.10 1.19 -16.24
CA SER A 271 11.59 -0.20 -16.39
C SER A 271 13.11 -0.34 -16.15
N ASP A 272 13.92 0.41 -16.85
CA ASP A 272 15.39 0.43 -16.78
C ASP A 272 15.94 1.84 -16.53
N GLN A 273 15.10 2.72 -15.97
CA GLN A 273 15.39 4.13 -15.78
C GLN A 273 15.40 4.52 -14.30
N PHE A 274 16.39 5.31 -13.93
CA PHE A 274 16.54 5.90 -12.60
C PHE A 274 16.70 7.41 -12.71
N VAL A 275 16.34 8.12 -11.65
CA VAL A 275 16.59 9.56 -11.56
C VAL A 275 17.28 9.87 -10.24
N ILE A 276 18.25 10.76 -10.27
CA ILE A 276 18.92 11.24 -9.07
C ILE A 276 18.69 12.74 -8.95
N LEU A 277 18.27 13.16 -7.78
CA LEU A 277 18.17 14.56 -7.39
C LEU A 277 19.37 14.91 -6.51
N LEU A 278 20.23 15.77 -7.00
CA LEU A 278 21.39 16.32 -6.28
C LEU A 278 21.04 17.69 -5.71
N ASN A 279 21.16 17.83 -4.41
CA ASN A 279 20.91 19.09 -3.72
C ASN A 279 22.23 19.84 -3.47
N ASP A 280 22.18 21.17 -3.61
CA ASP A 280 23.30 22.09 -3.37
C ASP A 280 24.59 21.62 -4.06
N ILE A 281 24.55 21.49 -5.39
CA ILE A 281 25.63 20.94 -6.21
C ILE A 281 26.12 21.94 -7.25
N GLN A 282 27.45 22.20 -7.28
CA GLN A 282 28.08 23.07 -8.28
C GLN A 282 28.69 22.29 -9.44
N GLN A 283 29.05 21.03 -9.22
CA GLN A 283 29.76 20.21 -10.20
C GLN A 283 29.12 18.82 -10.35
N PRO A 284 27.92 18.71 -10.94
CA PRO A 284 27.21 17.45 -11.09
C PRO A 284 27.96 16.44 -11.97
N GLN A 285 28.88 16.87 -12.86
CA GLN A 285 29.67 15.98 -13.71
C GLN A 285 30.53 14.98 -12.90
N HIS A 286 31.04 15.37 -11.75
CA HIS A 286 31.86 14.48 -10.92
C HIS A 286 30.99 13.32 -10.34
N ILE A 287 29.76 13.65 -9.99
CA ILE A 287 28.81 12.62 -9.51
C ILE A 287 28.38 11.74 -10.69
N ALA A 288 28.10 12.32 -11.87
CA ALA A 288 27.75 11.55 -13.06
C ALA A 288 28.83 10.52 -13.41
N GLN A 289 30.12 10.93 -13.40
CA GLN A 289 31.22 9.99 -13.64
C GLN A 289 31.32 8.90 -12.57
N LYS A 290 31.09 9.25 -11.29
CA LYS A 290 31.04 8.25 -10.20
C LYS A 290 29.92 7.26 -10.39
N LEU A 291 28.74 7.72 -10.84
CA LEU A 291 27.58 6.87 -11.12
C LEU A 291 27.85 5.92 -12.29
N LEU A 292 28.41 6.40 -13.40
CA LEU A 292 28.81 5.56 -14.53
C LEU A 292 29.75 4.43 -14.08
N ASN A 293 30.77 4.77 -13.28
CA ASN A 293 31.72 3.79 -12.76
C ASN A 293 31.03 2.78 -11.83
N ALA A 294 30.10 3.21 -10.97
CA ALA A 294 29.36 2.33 -10.07
C ALA A 294 28.41 1.38 -10.81
N ILE A 295 27.81 1.82 -11.92
CA ILE A 295 26.92 1.01 -12.75
C ILE A 295 27.70 -0.01 -13.59
N SER A 296 28.87 0.38 -14.14
CA SER A 296 29.65 -0.46 -15.05
C SER A 296 30.41 -1.61 -14.38
N VAL A 297 30.35 -1.73 -13.05
CA VAL A 297 30.98 -2.85 -12.33
C VAL A 297 30.35 -4.17 -12.76
N THR A 298 31.18 -5.17 -13.05
CA THR A 298 30.70 -6.52 -13.36
C THR A 298 30.01 -7.13 -12.14
N ARG A 299 28.80 -7.63 -12.33
CA ARG A 299 27.95 -8.23 -11.30
C ARG A 299 27.79 -9.72 -11.54
N HIS A 300 27.88 -10.48 -10.48
CA HIS A 300 27.55 -11.91 -10.53
C HIS A 300 26.08 -12.11 -10.20
N VAL A 301 25.27 -12.48 -11.20
CA VAL A 301 23.81 -12.63 -11.08
C VAL A 301 23.40 -13.98 -11.65
N ALA A 302 22.73 -14.80 -10.86
CA ALA A 302 22.22 -16.13 -11.26
C ALA A 302 23.27 -17.02 -11.97
N GLY A 303 24.55 -16.95 -11.55
CA GLY A 303 25.65 -17.73 -12.14
C GLY A 303 26.26 -17.14 -13.40
N HIS A 304 25.90 -15.90 -13.77
CA HIS A 304 26.45 -15.18 -14.92
C HIS A 304 27.18 -13.92 -14.48
N ASP A 305 28.32 -13.64 -15.09
CA ASP A 305 29.03 -12.38 -14.93
C ASP A 305 28.50 -11.37 -15.95
N LEU A 306 27.74 -10.38 -15.47
CA LEU A 306 27.07 -9.38 -16.28
C LEU A 306 27.67 -8.02 -16.04
N SER A 307 27.98 -7.31 -17.14
CA SER A 307 28.37 -5.90 -17.12
C SER A 307 27.30 -5.12 -17.87
N VAL A 308 26.64 -4.19 -17.16
CA VAL A 308 25.69 -3.24 -17.75
C VAL A 308 26.30 -1.85 -17.69
N THR A 309 26.11 -1.08 -18.75
CA THR A 309 26.45 0.34 -18.80
C THR A 309 25.20 1.20 -18.75
N ALA A 310 25.36 2.50 -18.60
CA ALA A 310 24.26 3.44 -18.60
C ALA A 310 24.62 4.70 -19.37
N SER A 311 23.61 5.34 -19.91
CA SER A 311 23.71 6.69 -20.45
C SER A 311 22.97 7.66 -19.51
N LEU A 312 23.60 8.82 -19.24
CA LEU A 312 23.10 9.80 -18.29
C LEU A 312 22.80 11.13 -18.98
N GLY A 313 21.72 11.78 -18.54
CA GLY A 313 21.42 13.17 -18.93
C GLY A 313 21.29 14.05 -17.70
N ILE A 314 21.82 15.25 -17.75
CA ILE A 314 21.89 16.18 -16.63
C ILE A 314 21.17 17.47 -16.99
N SER A 315 20.25 17.89 -16.12
CA SER A 315 19.68 19.24 -16.13
C SER A 315 19.88 19.92 -14.79
N THR A 316 19.98 21.24 -14.81
CA THR A 316 20.35 22.05 -13.64
C THR A 316 19.35 23.17 -13.38
N TYR A 317 18.99 23.36 -12.11
CA TYR A 317 18.24 24.51 -11.63
C TYR A 317 19.20 25.57 -11.08
N PRO A 318 19.01 26.86 -11.38
CA PRO A 318 17.95 27.45 -12.19
C PRO A 318 18.26 27.54 -13.69
N ASN A 319 19.42 27.06 -14.16
CA ASN A 319 19.96 27.39 -15.49
C ASN A 319 19.09 26.84 -16.63
N ASP A 320 18.62 25.55 -16.53
CA ASP A 320 17.89 24.91 -17.62
C ASP A 320 16.38 25.07 -17.48
N SER A 321 15.86 25.14 -16.26
CA SER A 321 14.46 25.48 -15.98
C SER A 321 14.22 25.77 -14.49
N GLY A 322 13.10 26.47 -14.19
CA GLY A 322 12.52 26.64 -12.87
C GLY A 322 11.38 25.66 -12.55
N SER A 323 11.03 24.77 -13.47
CA SER A 323 9.92 23.81 -13.37
C SER A 323 10.45 22.39 -13.15
N ALA A 324 9.89 21.67 -12.16
CA ALA A 324 10.24 20.29 -11.89
C ALA A 324 9.99 19.39 -13.11
N VAL A 325 8.86 19.57 -13.78
CA VAL A 325 8.49 18.79 -14.97
C VAL A 325 9.45 19.01 -16.11
N GLU A 326 9.85 20.27 -16.35
CA GLU A 326 10.79 20.60 -17.42
C GLU A 326 12.21 20.09 -17.11
N LEU A 327 12.67 20.21 -15.86
CA LEU A 327 13.98 19.68 -15.48
C LEU A 327 14.07 18.16 -15.70
N ILE A 328 13.08 17.41 -15.33
CA ILE A 328 13.05 15.96 -15.59
C ILE A 328 13.07 15.69 -17.09
N LYS A 329 12.24 16.37 -17.87
CA LYS A 329 12.18 16.24 -19.33
C LYS A 329 13.50 16.62 -20.00
N HIS A 330 14.15 17.69 -19.56
CA HIS A 330 15.45 18.12 -20.07
C HIS A 330 16.56 17.10 -19.79
N ALA A 331 16.58 16.56 -18.57
CA ALA A 331 17.51 15.50 -18.22
C ALA A 331 17.27 14.22 -19.05
N GLU A 332 16.01 13.84 -19.26
CA GLU A 332 15.64 12.70 -20.12
C GLU A 332 16.09 12.90 -21.57
N THR A 333 15.84 14.08 -22.14
CA THR A 333 16.30 14.45 -23.50
C THR A 333 17.82 14.36 -23.62
N ALA A 334 18.55 14.85 -22.63
CA ALA A 334 20.01 14.76 -22.61
C ALA A 334 20.50 13.31 -22.50
N MET A 335 19.82 12.45 -21.74
CA MET A 335 20.12 11.03 -21.62
C MET A 335 19.92 10.29 -22.95
N HIS A 336 18.83 10.57 -23.67
CA HIS A 336 18.60 9.98 -25.00
C HIS A 336 19.69 10.41 -25.97
N ASN A 337 20.05 11.68 -26.01
CA ASN A 337 21.16 12.17 -26.82
C ASN A 337 22.51 11.52 -26.45
N SER A 338 22.74 11.22 -25.17
CA SER A 338 23.92 10.46 -24.74
C SER A 338 23.91 9.03 -25.32
N LYS A 339 22.76 8.33 -25.30
CA LYS A 339 22.61 6.97 -25.88
C LYS A 339 22.92 6.92 -27.38
N GLU A 340 22.51 7.93 -28.14
CA GLU A 340 22.75 8.02 -29.58
C GLU A 340 24.22 8.19 -29.93
N GLN A 341 24.98 8.90 -29.10
CA GLN A 341 26.39 9.16 -29.37
C GLN A 341 27.31 8.04 -28.88
N GLY A 342 26.82 7.18 -28.01
CA GLY A 342 27.54 6.00 -27.54
C GLY A 342 27.18 5.60 -26.11
N PRO A 343 27.28 4.33 -25.76
CA PRO A 343 26.95 3.85 -24.40
C PRO A 343 28.00 4.32 -23.38
N ASN A 344 27.63 4.36 -22.11
CA ASN A 344 28.50 4.65 -20.95
C ASN A 344 29.05 6.07 -20.94
N ASP A 345 28.21 7.05 -21.23
CA ASP A 345 28.56 8.48 -21.27
C ASP A 345 27.48 9.31 -20.57
N PHE A 346 27.79 10.60 -20.32
CA PHE A 346 26.82 11.55 -19.80
C PHE A 346 26.80 12.84 -20.58
N ARG A 347 25.64 13.51 -20.63
CA ARG A 347 25.51 14.82 -21.29
C ARG A 347 24.69 15.79 -20.46
N PHE A 348 25.07 17.04 -20.53
CA PHE A 348 24.25 18.15 -20.04
C PHE A 348 23.21 18.49 -21.09
N TYR A 349 22.05 18.89 -20.63
CA TYR A 349 21.01 19.43 -21.49
C TYR A 349 21.46 20.68 -22.19
N THR A 350 21.08 20.84 -23.45
CA THR A 350 21.21 22.08 -24.23
C THR A 350 19.91 22.27 -25.03
N GLU A 351 19.58 23.55 -25.33
CA GLU A 351 18.34 23.83 -26.10
C GLU A 351 18.34 23.17 -27.49
N ASP A 352 19.51 23.03 -28.11
CA ASP A 352 19.68 22.36 -29.41
C ASP A 352 19.25 20.89 -29.36
N MET A 353 19.44 20.20 -28.22
CA MET A 353 18.97 18.80 -28.03
C MET A 353 17.45 18.68 -28.08
N ASN A 354 16.72 19.67 -27.57
CA ASN A 354 15.27 19.69 -27.62
C ASN A 354 14.77 19.89 -29.06
N LEU A 355 15.43 20.79 -29.81
CA LEU A 355 15.12 20.97 -31.24
C LEU A 355 15.40 19.70 -32.04
N HIS A 356 16.54 19.02 -31.74
CA HIS A 356 16.86 17.75 -32.40
C HIS A 356 15.86 16.63 -32.05
N ALA A 357 15.46 16.48 -30.80
CA ALA A 357 14.45 15.49 -30.38
C ALA A 357 13.08 15.75 -31.03
N GLN A 358 12.65 17.01 -31.12
CA GLN A 358 11.42 17.38 -31.82
C GLN A 358 11.50 17.08 -33.33
N HIS A 359 12.68 17.35 -33.95
CA HIS A 359 12.90 17.05 -35.35
C HIS A 359 12.84 15.54 -35.62
N GLN A 360 13.47 14.71 -34.80
CA GLN A 360 13.41 13.25 -34.91
C GLN A 360 11.97 12.71 -34.79
N GLN A 361 11.20 13.18 -33.79
CA GLN A 361 9.80 12.78 -33.63
C GLN A 361 8.93 13.21 -34.83
N GLY A 362 9.19 14.40 -35.36
CA GLY A 362 8.57 14.88 -36.61
C GLY A 362 8.93 13.99 -37.79
N LEU A 363 10.19 13.57 -37.88
CA LEU A 363 10.69 12.73 -38.98
C LEU A 363 10.10 11.30 -38.92
N GLU A 364 9.96 10.69 -37.74
CA GLU A 364 9.28 9.39 -37.59
C GLU A 364 7.86 9.41 -38.12
N SER A 365 7.09 10.42 -37.72
CA SER A 365 5.72 10.59 -38.20
C SER A 365 5.66 10.80 -39.75
N ALA A 366 6.62 11.56 -40.26
CA ALA A 366 6.73 11.83 -41.70
C ALA A 366 7.13 10.57 -42.49
N ILE A 367 8.05 9.72 -42.01
CA ILE A 367 8.41 8.44 -42.64
C ILE A 367 7.18 7.53 -42.78
N ARG A 368 6.37 7.44 -41.71
CA ARG A 368 5.14 6.62 -41.73
C ARG A 368 4.18 7.08 -42.83
N GLN A 369 3.97 8.40 -42.96
CA GLN A 369 3.13 8.98 -43.99
C GLN A 369 3.73 8.82 -45.41
N ALA A 370 5.08 8.93 -45.52
CA ALA A 370 5.78 8.80 -46.78
C ALA A 370 5.67 7.38 -47.37
N LEU A 371 5.68 6.35 -46.55
CA LEU A 371 5.42 4.96 -46.96
C LEU A 371 4.02 4.79 -47.56
N GLU A 372 3.02 5.48 -47.01
CA GLU A 372 1.63 5.42 -47.49
C GLU A 372 1.43 6.25 -48.77
N ARG A 373 2.21 7.31 -48.99
CA ARG A 373 2.06 8.27 -50.07
C ARG A 373 3.02 8.06 -51.24
N ASP A 374 3.82 6.99 -51.22
CA ASP A 374 4.84 6.74 -52.26
C ASP A 374 5.83 7.92 -52.44
N GLU A 375 6.25 8.58 -51.34
CA GLU A 375 7.21 9.71 -51.39
C GLU A 375 8.66 9.25 -51.51
N PHE A 376 8.94 7.93 -51.30
CA PHE A 376 10.24 7.33 -51.51
C PHE A 376 10.46 7.01 -53.00
N VAL A 377 11.71 7.17 -53.45
CA VAL A 377 12.16 6.78 -54.79
C VAL A 377 13.49 6.04 -54.70
N LEU A 378 13.77 5.18 -55.66
CA LEU A 378 15.07 4.51 -55.76
C LEU A 378 15.92 5.17 -56.83
N HIS A 379 17.12 5.57 -56.46
CA HIS A 379 18.18 5.89 -57.38
C HIS A 379 19.08 4.68 -57.59
N TYR A 380 19.58 4.50 -58.80
CA TYR A 380 20.36 3.32 -59.16
C TYR A 380 21.78 3.73 -59.52
N GLN A 381 22.76 3.24 -58.75
CA GLN A 381 24.17 3.51 -59.01
C GLN A 381 24.77 2.32 -59.81
N PRO A 382 25.27 2.56 -61.04
CA PRO A 382 25.79 1.48 -61.86
C PRO A 382 27.09 0.91 -61.29
N LYS A 383 27.22 -0.44 -61.36
CA LYS A 383 28.46 -1.17 -61.02
C LYS A 383 29.14 -1.61 -62.30
N LEU A 384 30.38 -1.18 -62.47
CA LEU A 384 31.17 -1.46 -63.68
C LEU A 384 32.18 -2.59 -63.42
N ASP A 385 32.30 -3.48 -64.36
CA ASP A 385 33.45 -4.41 -64.46
C ASP A 385 34.66 -3.64 -65.00
N LEU A 386 35.66 -3.47 -64.17
CA LEU A 386 36.86 -2.69 -64.48
C LEU A 386 37.69 -3.27 -65.64
N LYS A 387 37.52 -4.57 -65.98
CA LYS A 387 38.23 -5.21 -67.08
C LYS A 387 37.54 -4.96 -68.44
N SER A 388 36.24 -5.08 -68.49
CA SER A 388 35.47 -4.95 -69.71
C SER A 388 34.86 -3.58 -69.92
N GLY A 389 34.81 -2.71 -68.90
CA GLY A 389 34.14 -1.44 -68.92
C GLY A 389 32.59 -1.52 -69.03
N ARG A 390 32.01 -2.73 -68.89
CA ARG A 390 30.60 -2.94 -69.00
C ARG A 390 29.91 -2.78 -67.64
N ILE A 391 28.63 -2.33 -67.67
CA ILE A 391 27.76 -2.33 -66.49
C ILE A 391 27.38 -3.78 -66.23
N VAL A 392 27.65 -4.26 -65.06
CA VAL A 392 27.36 -5.64 -64.58
C VAL A 392 26.30 -5.69 -63.49
N GLY A 393 25.94 -4.54 -62.94
CA GLY A 393 24.90 -4.45 -61.92
C GLY A 393 24.56 -3.02 -61.56
N ALA A 394 23.60 -2.88 -60.63
CA ALA A 394 23.21 -1.58 -60.05
C ALA A 394 22.95 -1.76 -58.56
N GLU A 395 23.28 -0.71 -57.81
CA GLU A 395 22.90 -0.60 -56.38
C GLU A 395 21.69 0.31 -56.27
N ALA A 396 20.62 -0.22 -55.63
CA ALA A 396 19.41 0.54 -55.36
C ALA A 396 19.61 1.33 -54.07
N LEU A 397 19.57 2.64 -54.19
CA LEU A 397 19.80 3.60 -53.11
C LEU A 397 18.50 4.39 -52.89
N ILE A 398 17.93 4.22 -51.70
CA ILE A 398 16.69 4.92 -51.34
C ILE A 398 16.91 6.43 -51.25
N ARG A 399 15.95 7.19 -51.71
CA ARG A 399 15.88 8.66 -51.63
C ARG A 399 14.48 9.04 -51.19
N TRP A 400 14.38 10.08 -50.39
CA TRP A 400 13.09 10.58 -49.93
C TRP A 400 12.87 12.02 -50.37
N PHE A 401 11.78 12.26 -51.07
CA PHE A 401 11.36 13.60 -51.49
C PHE A 401 10.10 13.98 -50.74
N GLN A 402 10.20 14.94 -49.82
CA GLN A 402 9.05 15.52 -49.13
C GLN A 402 8.49 16.69 -49.95
N PRO A 403 7.18 16.71 -50.23
CA PRO A 403 6.58 17.79 -51.03
C PRO A 403 6.77 19.21 -50.44
N ARG A 404 6.96 19.34 -49.13
CA ARG A 404 7.08 20.60 -48.46
C ARG A 404 8.53 21.00 -48.14
N SER A 405 9.41 20.06 -47.89
CA SER A 405 10.76 20.26 -47.37
C SER A 405 11.85 19.91 -48.39
N GLY A 406 11.51 19.25 -49.48
CA GLY A 406 12.46 18.81 -50.50
C GLY A 406 13.09 17.46 -50.19
N TRP A 407 14.36 17.29 -50.64
CA TRP A 407 15.08 16.03 -50.43
C TRP A 407 15.57 15.88 -49.01
N VAL A 408 15.25 14.74 -48.39
CA VAL A 408 15.76 14.30 -47.08
C VAL A 408 16.82 13.22 -47.32
N GLY A 409 18.00 13.39 -46.71
CA GLY A 409 19.12 12.46 -46.87
C GLY A 409 18.95 11.15 -46.17
N PRO A 410 19.42 10.00 -46.73
CA PRO A 410 19.35 8.69 -46.08
C PRO A 410 20.02 8.68 -44.69
N ALA A 411 21.09 9.41 -44.50
CA ALA A 411 21.81 9.54 -43.20
C ALA A 411 20.95 10.19 -42.09
N GLU A 412 19.88 10.90 -42.46
CA GLU A 412 18.99 11.57 -41.54
C GLU A 412 17.77 10.68 -41.17
N PHE A 413 17.14 10.01 -42.15
CA PHE A 413 15.91 9.26 -41.86
C PHE A 413 16.12 7.75 -41.60
N ILE A 414 17.21 7.13 -42.05
CA ILE A 414 17.46 5.69 -41.82
C ILE A 414 17.65 5.40 -40.31
N PRO A 415 18.47 6.14 -39.54
CA PRO A 415 18.59 5.93 -38.12
C PRO A 415 17.23 6.01 -37.38
N VAL A 416 16.42 6.99 -37.72
CA VAL A 416 15.09 7.17 -37.13
C VAL A 416 14.18 5.98 -37.50
N ALA A 417 14.27 5.46 -38.72
CA ALA A 417 13.51 4.29 -39.14
C ALA A 417 13.97 3.02 -38.42
N GLU A 418 15.28 2.88 -38.10
CA GLU A 418 15.84 1.77 -37.33
C GLU A 418 15.34 1.79 -35.88
N ASP A 419 15.44 2.93 -35.22
CA ASP A 419 15.04 3.10 -33.82
C ASP A 419 13.53 2.93 -33.62
N SER A 420 12.73 3.41 -34.56
CA SER A 420 11.25 3.28 -34.53
C SER A 420 10.70 1.96 -35.07
N GLY A 421 11.57 1.07 -35.62
CA GLY A 421 11.17 -0.17 -36.27
C GLY A 421 10.53 0.00 -37.65
N LEU A 422 10.46 1.23 -38.17
CA LEU A 422 9.95 1.53 -39.52
C LEU A 422 10.92 1.07 -40.63
N ILE A 423 12.15 0.72 -40.27
CA ILE A 423 13.13 0.16 -41.22
C ILE A 423 12.63 -1.14 -41.85
N VAL A 424 11.82 -1.95 -41.18
CA VAL A 424 11.29 -3.21 -41.72
C VAL A 424 10.33 -2.96 -42.87
N PRO A 425 9.24 -2.20 -42.72
CA PRO A 425 8.34 -1.88 -43.86
C PRO A 425 9.05 -1.08 -44.95
N LEU A 426 10.01 -0.22 -44.61
CA LEU A 426 10.80 0.52 -45.58
C LEU A 426 11.69 -0.42 -46.41
N THR A 427 12.38 -1.39 -45.80
CA THR A 427 13.16 -2.41 -46.50
C THR A 427 12.27 -3.27 -47.42
N GLN A 428 11.09 -3.67 -46.97
CA GLN A 428 10.13 -4.40 -47.81
C GLN A 428 9.70 -3.58 -49.04
N TRP A 429 9.47 -2.29 -48.86
CA TRP A 429 9.16 -1.37 -49.97
C TRP A 429 10.33 -1.29 -50.97
N VAL A 430 11.58 -1.10 -50.47
CA VAL A 430 12.79 -1.04 -51.29
C VAL A 430 12.98 -2.30 -52.11
N LEU A 431 12.89 -3.48 -51.47
CA LEU A 431 13.04 -4.78 -52.16
C LEU A 431 12.02 -4.96 -53.27
N ARG A 432 10.74 -4.62 -53.03
CA ARG A 432 9.67 -4.72 -54.03
C ARG A 432 9.97 -3.81 -55.23
N ARG A 433 10.27 -2.53 -54.98
CA ARG A 433 10.56 -1.56 -56.06
C ARG A 433 11.82 -1.90 -56.83
N ALA A 434 12.86 -2.43 -56.17
CA ALA A 434 14.09 -2.88 -56.85
C ALA A 434 13.82 -4.06 -57.78
N CYS A 435 12.98 -5.05 -57.36
CA CYS A 435 12.59 -6.18 -58.17
C CYS A 435 11.73 -5.75 -59.41
N GLU A 436 10.73 -4.88 -59.18
CA GLU A 436 9.92 -4.32 -60.24
C GLU A 436 10.77 -3.59 -61.29
N GLN A 437 11.76 -2.81 -60.88
CA GLN A 437 12.65 -2.11 -61.79
C GLN A 437 13.60 -3.06 -62.55
N ALA A 438 14.14 -4.07 -61.87
CA ALA A 438 14.98 -5.09 -62.53
C ALA A 438 14.19 -5.83 -63.63
N GLN A 439 12.94 -6.18 -63.35
CA GLN A 439 12.05 -6.78 -64.35
C GLN A 439 11.78 -5.83 -65.51
N ALA A 440 11.44 -4.57 -65.23
CA ALA A 440 11.22 -3.57 -66.31
C ALA A 440 12.43 -3.41 -67.22
N TRP A 441 13.66 -3.39 -66.66
CA TRP A 441 14.89 -3.33 -67.48
C TRP A 441 15.09 -4.58 -68.34
N SER A 442 14.75 -5.75 -67.82
CA SER A 442 14.80 -7.01 -68.60
C SER A 442 13.80 -7.01 -69.76
N GLU A 443 12.59 -6.50 -69.52
CA GLU A 443 11.54 -6.36 -70.56
C GLU A 443 11.92 -5.34 -71.65
N MET A 444 12.73 -4.32 -71.30
CA MET A 444 13.30 -3.36 -72.26
C MET A 444 14.47 -3.92 -73.05
N GLY A 445 14.86 -5.16 -72.82
CA GLY A 445 15.95 -5.83 -73.56
C GLY A 445 17.37 -5.52 -73.01
N LEU A 446 17.48 -4.94 -71.82
CA LEU A 446 18.80 -4.76 -71.19
C LEU A 446 19.39 -6.12 -70.78
N PRO A 447 20.72 -6.29 -70.80
CA PRO A 447 21.37 -7.51 -70.31
C PRO A 447 21.07 -7.75 -68.84
N PRO A 448 21.07 -9.01 -68.38
CA PRO A 448 20.85 -9.32 -66.95
C PRO A 448 21.82 -8.55 -66.08
N LEU A 449 21.28 -7.72 -65.18
CA LEU A 449 22.05 -6.92 -64.23
C LEU A 449 21.85 -7.44 -62.80
N CYS A 450 22.92 -7.52 -62.04
CA CYS A 450 22.85 -7.85 -60.61
C CYS A 450 22.33 -6.63 -59.85
N MET A 451 21.13 -6.74 -59.22
CA MET A 451 20.56 -5.69 -58.34
C MET A 451 21.07 -5.91 -56.90
N SER A 452 21.71 -4.91 -56.33
CA SER A 452 22.15 -4.90 -54.94
C SER A 452 21.24 -3.98 -54.12
N VAL A 453 20.83 -4.42 -52.93
CA VAL A 453 19.99 -3.66 -51.99
C VAL A 453 20.67 -3.71 -50.62
N ASN A 454 20.81 -2.59 -49.93
CA ASN A 454 21.29 -2.51 -48.58
C ASN A 454 20.16 -2.94 -47.60
N ILE A 455 20.49 -3.85 -46.71
CA ILE A 455 19.58 -4.33 -45.64
C ILE A 455 20.18 -3.94 -44.32
N SER A 456 19.40 -3.26 -43.49
CA SER A 456 19.76 -2.90 -42.14
C SER A 456 19.43 -4.00 -41.14
#